data_4465dc6ccdabfe3114e9615e8d3e441e
#
_entry.id   4465dc6ccdabfe3114e9615e8d3e441e
#
_cell.length_a   1.000
_cell.length_b   1.000
_cell.length_c   1.000
_cell.angle_alpha   90.00
_cell.angle_beta   90.00
_cell.angle_gamma   90.00
#
_symmetry.space_group_name_H-M   'P 1'
#
loop_
_entity.id
_entity.type
_entity.pdbx_description
1 polymer ?
#
loop_
_entity_poly.entity_id
_entity_poly.type
_entity_poly.pdbx_seq_one_letter_code
_entity_poly.pdbx_strand_id
1 'polypeptide(L)'
;IFIMNKKGFTLVELLAVIAILAILVIIALPNVLGMFNQAKMDTFTTETKEMVKIAQQQYLATFGKFTRYATAGSEDVPNAATNIVPCTSSTDKLDAGKYCKIDKEAGNLKSFVIEFRASDGQVDTIKANDGTYKYELTGGNYDATKVTATEINATTTKKTETP
;
A
#
# COMPACT_ATOMS: atom_id res chain seq x y z
N ILE A 1 40.09 2.10 49.04
CA ILE A 1 39.09 1.10 48.55
C ILE A 1 37.70 1.70 48.78
N PHE A 2 37.05 2.19 47.71
CA PHE A 2 35.67 2.67 47.74
C PHE A 2 34.72 1.46 47.72
N ILE A 3 34.08 1.17 48.84
CA ILE A 3 33.03 0.18 48.91
C ILE A 3 31.76 0.87 48.38
N MET A 4 31.42 0.63 47.10
CA MET A 4 30.12 1.02 46.55
C MET A 4 29.04 0.17 47.19
N ASN A 5 28.21 0.79 48.00
CA ASN A 5 27.06 0.19 48.65
C ASN A 5 25.99 -0.10 47.56
N LYS A 6 25.94 -1.34 47.05
CA LYS A 6 24.94 -1.81 46.07
C LYS A 6 23.61 -1.99 46.85
N LYS A 7 22.80 -0.94 46.86
CA LYS A 7 21.40 -1.08 47.30
C LYS A 7 20.65 -1.85 46.20
N GLY A 8 20.26 -3.08 46.44
CA GLY A 8 19.40 -3.85 45.58
C GLY A 8 17.96 -3.33 45.71
N PHE A 9 17.22 -3.38 44.58
CA PHE A 9 15.77 -3.10 44.59
C PHE A 9 15.03 -4.11 45.46
N THR A 10 14.05 -3.64 46.23
CA THR A 10 13.17 -4.52 46.96
C THR A 10 12.13 -5.15 46.03
N LEU A 11 11.68 -6.35 46.34
CA LEU A 11 10.66 -7.05 45.55
C LEU A 11 9.35 -6.25 45.46
N VAL A 12 9.01 -5.50 46.53
CA VAL A 12 7.83 -4.64 46.57
C VAL A 12 7.94 -3.43 45.66
N GLU A 13 9.12 -2.81 45.55
CA GLU A 13 9.35 -1.71 44.61
C GLU A 13 9.19 -2.17 43.15
N LEU A 14 9.72 -3.36 42.82
CA LEU A 14 9.56 -3.91 41.49
C LEU A 14 8.08 -4.21 41.17
N LEU A 15 7.37 -4.82 42.15
CA LEU A 15 5.95 -5.15 42.00
C LEU A 15 5.08 -3.90 41.84
N ALA A 16 5.39 -2.82 42.57
CA ALA A 16 4.69 -1.54 42.44
C ALA A 16 4.88 -0.93 41.04
N VAL A 17 6.10 -0.96 40.49
CA VAL A 17 6.40 -0.43 39.18
C VAL A 17 5.65 -1.18 38.07
N ILE A 18 5.66 -2.53 38.09
CA ILE A 18 4.93 -3.32 37.08
C ILE A 18 3.43 -3.14 37.19
N ALA A 19 2.87 -2.94 38.39
CA ALA A 19 1.44 -2.66 38.57
C ALA A 19 1.06 -1.31 37.94
N ILE A 20 1.85 -0.27 38.12
CA ILE A 20 1.62 1.05 37.50
C ILE A 20 1.76 0.95 35.99
N LEU A 21 2.81 0.28 35.47
CA LEU A 21 3.00 0.08 34.05
C LEU A 21 1.83 -0.67 33.42
N ALA A 22 1.29 -1.70 34.06
CA ALA A 22 0.14 -2.44 33.57
C ALA A 22 -1.10 -1.55 33.40
N ILE A 23 -1.38 -0.67 34.38
CA ILE A 23 -2.50 0.30 34.26
C ILE A 23 -2.29 1.27 33.12
N LEU A 24 -1.08 1.80 32.97
CA LEU A 24 -0.76 2.74 31.89
C LEU A 24 -0.91 2.10 30.51
N VAL A 25 -0.48 0.85 30.35
CA VAL A 25 -0.63 0.10 29.08
C VAL A 25 -2.10 -0.11 28.74
N ILE A 26 -2.95 -0.47 29.69
CA ILE A 26 -4.39 -0.70 29.44
C ILE A 26 -5.07 0.58 28.93
N ILE A 27 -4.70 1.74 29.44
CA ILE A 27 -5.28 3.03 29.02
C ILE A 27 -4.72 3.49 27.67
N ALA A 28 -3.43 3.23 27.39
CA ALA A 28 -2.76 3.68 26.18
C ALA A 28 -3.08 2.82 24.94
N LEU A 29 -3.30 1.52 25.13
CA LEU A 29 -3.43 0.54 24.02
C LEU A 29 -4.53 0.88 23.00
N PRO A 30 -5.77 1.22 23.40
CA PRO A 30 -6.82 1.52 22.43
C PRO A 30 -6.49 2.72 21.52
N ASN A 31 -5.87 3.76 22.06
CA ASN A 31 -5.49 4.95 21.31
C ASN A 31 -4.36 4.67 20.31
N VAL A 32 -3.37 3.86 20.71
CA VAL A 32 -2.23 3.49 19.84
C VAL A 32 -2.67 2.63 18.68
N LEU A 33 -3.61 1.70 18.87
CA LEU A 33 -4.13 0.84 17.79
C LEU A 33 -4.84 1.65 16.69
N GLY A 34 -5.62 2.67 17.06
CA GLY A 34 -6.26 3.56 16.09
C GLY A 34 -5.24 4.33 15.25
N MET A 35 -4.23 4.90 15.88
CA MET A 35 -3.13 5.60 15.18
C MET A 35 -2.33 4.67 14.26
N PHE A 36 -2.11 3.43 14.68
CA PHE A 36 -1.37 2.45 13.90
C PHE A 36 -2.11 2.05 12.61
N ASN A 37 -3.42 1.86 12.68
CA ASN A 37 -4.23 1.59 11.49
C ASN A 37 -4.23 2.78 10.53
N GLN A 38 -4.37 4.01 11.06
CA GLN A 38 -4.28 5.21 10.23
C GLN A 38 -2.93 5.31 9.53
N ALA A 39 -1.82 5.07 10.25
CA ALA A 39 -0.49 5.09 9.67
C ALA A 39 -0.30 4.06 8.55
N LYS A 40 -0.90 2.87 8.66
CA LYS A 40 -0.90 1.87 7.59
C LYS A 40 -1.66 2.34 6.35
N MET A 41 -2.84 2.94 6.53
CA MET A 41 -3.63 3.51 5.44
C MET A 41 -2.87 4.62 4.72
N ASP A 42 -2.22 5.50 5.47
CA ASP A 42 -1.42 6.61 4.93
C ASP A 42 -0.20 6.07 4.16
N THR A 43 0.46 5.03 4.67
CA THR A 43 1.55 4.35 3.98
C THR A 43 1.09 3.76 2.65
N PHE A 44 0.01 2.96 2.65
CA PHE A 44 -0.56 2.38 1.43
C PHE A 44 -0.92 3.46 0.39
N THR A 45 -1.54 4.56 0.84
CA THR A 45 -1.91 5.68 -0.02
C THR A 45 -0.68 6.34 -0.64
N THR A 46 0.38 6.51 0.14
CA THR A 46 1.64 7.10 -0.33
C THR A 46 2.33 6.20 -1.34
N GLU A 47 2.46 4.91 -1.04
CA GLU A 47 3.04 3.91 -1.95
C GLU A 47 2.26 3.84 -3.28
N THR A 48 0.93 3.87 -3.23
CA THR A 48 0.10 3.89 -4.44
C THR A 48 0.39 5.13 -5.30
N LYS A 49 0.48 6.31 -4.71
CA LYS A 49 0.81 7.56 -5.42
C LYS A 49 2.20 7.54 -6.03
N GLU A 50 3.18 6.97 -5.34
CA GLU A 50 4.54 6.81 -5.85
C GLU A 50 4.57 5.87 -7.05
N MET A 51 3.86 4.75 -6.99
CA MET A 51 3.77 3.82 -8.12
C MET A 51 3.11 4.45 -9.34
N VAL A 52 2.09 5.30 -9.16
CA VAL A 52 1.50 6.07 -10.26
C VAL A 52 2.52 7.00 -10.89
N LYS A 53 3.35 7.71 -10.10
CA LYS A 53 4.42 8.57 -10.63
C LYS A 53 5.45 7.78 -11.42
N ILE A 54 5.89 6.63 -10.91
CA ILE A 54 6.84 5.74 -11.61
C ILE A 54 6.25 5.29 -12.95
N ALA A 55 4.98 4.88 -12.97
CA ALA A 55 4.30 4.48 -14.18
C ALA A 55 4.19 5.63 -15.19
N GLN A 56 3.86 6.84 -14.75
CA GLN A 56 3.81 8.04 -15.60
C GLN A 56 5.19 8.37 -16.18
N GLN A 57 6.25 8.28 -15.39
CA GLN A 57 7.61 8.48 -15.87
C GLN A 57 7.99 7.44 -16.93
N GLN A 58 7.64 6.19 -16.72
CA GLN A 58 7.92 5.10 -17.67
C GLN A 58 7.09 5.24 -18.95
N TYR A 59 5.83 5.66 -18.83
CA TYR A 59 4.97 6.01 -19.98
C TYR A 59 5.60 7.12 -20.83
N LEU A 60 6.09 8.18 -20.20
CA LEU A 60 6.78 9.28 -20.89
C LEU A 60 8.11 8.83 -21.49
N ALA A 61 8.90 8.01 -20.79
CA ALA A 61 10.17 7.48 -21.28
C ALA A 61 10.01 6.59 -22.52
N THR A 62 8.86 5.94 -22.67
CA THR A 62 8.50 5.15 -23.85
C THR A 62 7.69 5.94 -24.89
N PHE A 63 7.61 7.26 -24.76
CA PHE A 63 6.84 8.14 -25.65
C PHE A 63 5.37 7.74 -25.80
N GLY A 64 4.76 7.22 -24.72
CA GLY A 64 3.37 6.77 -24.74
C GLY A 64 3.10 5.51 -25.57
N LYS A 65 4.16 4.79 -25.97
CA LYS A 65 4.07 3.59 -26.80
C LYS A 65 3.30 2.45 -26.15
N PHE A 66 3.40 2.34 -24.82
CA PHE A 66 2.72 1.32 -24.03
C PHE A 66 1.75 1.99 -23.06
N THR A 67 0.56 1.44 -22.98
CA THR A 67 -0.52 2.02 -22.15
C THR A 67 -0.82 1.20 -20.90
N ARG A 68 -0.22 0.02 -20.74
CA ARG A 68 -0.51 -0.89 -19.62
C ARG A 68 0.76 -1.26 -18.90
N TYR A 69 0.76 -1.08 -17.57
CA TYR A 69 1.89 -1.36 -16.70
C TYR A 69 1.43 -2.12 -15.46
N ALA A 70 2.27 -3.03 -14.97
CA ALA A 70 2.00 -3.78 -13.75
C ALA A 70 3.30 -4.17 -13.02
N THR A 71 3.23 -4.34 -11.71
CA THR A 71 4.31 -4.94 -10.91
C THR A 71 4.34 -6.45 -11.10
N ALA A 72 5.53 -7.04 -11.00
CA ALA A 72 5.69 -8.49 -11.08
C ALA A 72 4.80 -9.21 -10.06
N GLY A 73 4.10 -10.25 -10.50
CA GLY A 73 3.22 -11.04 -9.64
C GLY A 73 1.87 -10.41 -9.29
N SER A 74 1.49 -9.31 -9.97
CA SER A 74 0.18 -8.69 -9.75
C SER A 74 -0.97 -9.67 -9.96
N GLU A 75 -1.79 -9.87 -8.93
CA GLU A 75 -2.94 -10.79 -8.92
C GLU A 75 -4.03 -10.35 -9.92
N ASP A 76 -4.09 -9.06 -10.23
CA ASP A 76 -5.03 -8.48 -11.19
C ASP A 76 -4.69 -8.76 -12.66
N VAL A 77 -3.50 -9.34 -12.93
CA VAL A 77 -3.08 -9.71 -14.29
C VAL A 77 -3.20 -11.22 -14.45
N PRO A 78 -4.08 -11.70 -15.33
CA PRO A 78 -4.17 -13.14 -15.63
C PRO A 78 -2.81 -13.67 -16.12
N ASN A 79 -2.34 -14.79 -15.53
CA ASN A 79 -1.04 -15.38 -15.86
C ASN A 79 0.11 -14.35 -15.77
N ALA A 80 0.21 -13.61 -14.65
CA ALA A 80 1.15 -12.51 -14.45
C ALA A 80 2.61 -12.87 -14.81
N ALA A 81 3.03 -14.11 -14.55
CA ALA A 81 4.38 -14.58 -14.86
C ALA A 81 4.74 -14.51 -16.36
N THR A 82 3.76 -14.61 -17.26
CA THR A 82 3.96 -14.58 -18.72
C THR A 82 3.43 -13.28 -19.36
N ASN A 83 2.50 -12.62 -18.71
CA ASN A 83 1.84 -11.42 -19.25
C ASN A 83 2.42 -10.11 -18.74
N ILE A 84 3.31 -10.15 -17.74
CA ILE A 84 4.08 -8.98 -17.31
C ILE A 84 5.50 -9.12 -17.86
N VAL A 85 5.85 -8.28 -18.82
CA VAL A 85 7.12 -8.37 -19.55
C VAL A 85 7.92 -7.07 -19.44
N PRO A 86 9.25 -7.13 -19.48
CA PRO A 86 10.07 -5.93 -19.54
C PRO A 86 9.78 -5.17 -20.85
N CYS A 87 9.53 -3.85 -20.76
CA CYS A 87 9.38 -2.99 -21.91
C CYS A 87 10.52 -1.96 -21.96
N THR A 88 11.13 -1.86 -23.10
CA THR A 88 12.16 -0.86 -23.39
C THR A 88 11.73 0.01 -24.57
N SER A 89 12.43 1.11 -24.81
CA SER A 89 12.18 1.96 -25.99
C SER A 89 12.33 1.20 -27.32
N SER A 90 13.12 0.14 -27.34
CA SER A 90 13.33 -0.75 -28.49
C SER A 90 12.27 -1.86 -28.63
N THR A 91 11.38 -2.04 -27.67
CA THR A 91 10.26 -2.99 -27.79
C THR A 91 9.26 -2.46 -28.82
N ASP A 92 9.02 -3.19 -29.92
CA ASP A 92 8.21 -2.68 -31.02
C ASP A 92 6.71 -2.64 -30.72
N LYS A 93 6.17 -3.66 -30.10
CA LYS A 93 4.75 -3.76 -29.78
C LYS A 93 4.51 -4.66 -28.56
N LEU A 94 3.49 -4.33 -27.81
CA LEU A 94 3.01 -5.17 -26.73
C LEU A 94 1.75 -5.92 -27.20
N ASP A 95 1.77 -7.25 -27.05
CA ASP A 95 0.62 -8.07 -27.42
C ASP A 95 -0.62 -7.74 -26.56
N ALA A 96 -1.79 -8.02 -27.08
CA ALA A 96 -3.03 -7.87 -26.32
C ALA A 96 -3.00 -8.71 -25.04
N GLY A 97 -3.38 -8.10 -23.92
CA GLY A 97 -3.38 -8.76 -22.60
C GLY A 97 -2.03 -8.71 -21.86
N LYS A 98 -0.96 -8.22 -22.47
CA LYS A 98 0.33 -8.05 -21.78
C LYS A 98 0.47 -6.66 -21.17
N TYR A 99 1.30 -6.59 -20.11
CA TYR A 99 1.62 -5.39 -19.35
C TYR A 99 3.13 -5.18 -19.33
N CYS A 100 3.53 -3.93 -19.36
CA CYS A 100 4.93 -3.58 -19.12
C CYS A 100 5.25 -3.71 -17.64
N LYS A 101 6.35 -4.38 -17.34
CA LYS A 101 6.82 -4.53 -15.97
C LYS A 101 7.24 -3.19 -15.40
N ILE A 102 6.74 -2.87 -14.22
CA ILE A 102 7.24 -1.81 -13.36
C ILE A 102 7.94 -2.48 -12.17
N ASP A 103 9.16 -2.07 -11.90
CA ASP A 103 9.83 -2.45 -10.67
C ASP A 103 9.31 -1.56 -9.55
N LYS A 104 8.76 -2.18 -8.52
CA LYS A 104 8.37 -1.44 -7.32
C LYS A 104 9.60 -1.14 -6.49
N GLU A 105 9.66 0.06 -5.97
CA GLU A 105 10.56 0.40 -4.88
C GLU A 105 10.19 -0.36 -3.60
N ALA A 106 10.97 -0.22 -2.55
CA ALA A 106 10.66 -0.86 -1.27
C ALA A 106 9.27 -0.44 -0.78
N GLY A 107 8.40 -1.42 -0.46
CA GLY A 107 7.04 -1.15 0.01
C GLY A 107 6.23 -2.43 0.19
N ASN A 108 5.02 -2.27 0.74
CA ASN A 108 4.13 -3.38 1.09
C ASN A 108 3.14 -3.77 -0.02
N LEU A 109 3.07 -2.99 -1.13
CA LEU A 109 2.18 -3.31 -2.24
C LEU A 109 2.47 -4.70 -2.82
N LYS A 110 1.47 -5.55 -2.86
CA LYS A 110 1.53 -6.89 -3.48
C LYS A 110 1.19 -6.87 -4.96
N SER A 111 0.21 -6.04 -5.32
CA SER A 111 -0.28 -5.89 -6.69
C SER A 111 -0.42 -4.41 -7.02
N PHE A 112 0.07 -4.02 -8.19
CA PHE A 112 -0.19 -2.71 -8.77
C PHE A 112 -0.35 -2.86 -10.27
N VAL A 113 -1.46 -2.35 -10.80
CA VAL A 113 -1.77 -2.29 -12.23
C VAL A 113 -2.23 -0.88 -12.56
N ILE A 114 -1.76 -0.35 -13.67
CA ILE A 114 -2.18 0.95 -14.19
C ILE A 114 -2.33 0.88 -15.70
N GLU A 115 -3.39 1.50 -16.20
CA GLU A 115 -3.64 1.65 -17.63
C GLU A 115 -3.82 3.11 -17.98
N PHE A 116 -3.20 3.52 -19.07
CA PHE A 116 -3.32 4.85 -19.64
C PHE A 116 -4.26 4.82 -20.83
N ARG A 117 -5.05 5.86 -20.99
CA ARG A 117 -5.92 6.03 -22.16
C ARG A 117 -5.07 6.40 -23.37
N ALA A 118 -5.22 5.64 -24.45
CA ALA A 118 -4.44 5.85 -25.66
C ALA A 118 -4.75 7.18 -26.38
N SER A 119 -5.93 7.78 -26.14
CA SER A 119 -6.38 9.00 -26.79
C SER A 119 -5.71 10.28 -26.29
N ASP A 120 -5.42 10.34 -24.99
CA ASP A 120 -4.92 11.55 -24.32
C ASP A 120 -3.79 11.30 -23.31
N GLY A 121 -3.41 10.03 -23.11
CA GLY A 121 -2.36 9.65 -22.17
C GLY A 121 -2.74 9.83 -20.69
N GLN A 122 -4.00 10.10 -20.40
CA GLN A 122 -4.46 10.18 -19.02
C GLN A 122 -4.58 8.79 -18.39
N VAL A 123 -4.43 8.73 -17.08
CA VAL A 123 -4.64 7.48 -16.33
C VAL A 123 -6.12 7.13 -16.36
N ASP A 124 -6.43 5.92 -16.83
CA ASP A 124 -7.79 5.41 -16.97
C ASP A 124 -8.14 4.40 -15.87
N THR A 125 -7.23 3.50 -15.59
CA THR A 125 -7.45 2.44 -14.60
C THR A 125 -6.27 2.34 -13.65
N ILE A 126 -6.54 2.20 -12.36
CA ILE A 126 -5.54 1.86 -11.34
C ILE A 126 -6.14 0.76 -10.47
N LYS A 127 -5.34 -0.26 -10.17
CA LYS A 127 -5.62 -1.25 -9.13
C LYS A 127 -4.38 -1.42 -8.29
N ALA A 128 -4.50 -1.17 -7.01
CA ALA A 128 -3.43 -1.32 -6.03
C ALA A 128 -3.93 -2.15 -4.85
N ASN A 129 -3.09 -3.04 -4.33
CA ASN A 129 -3.43 -3.96 -3.26
C ASN A 129 -2.18 -4.33 -2.46
N ASP A 130 -2.22 -4.27 -1.12
CA ASP A 130 -1.17 -4.73 -0.21
C ASP A 130 -1.56 -6.01 0.56
N GLY A 131 -2.77 -6.53 0.33
CA GLY A 131 -3.36 -7.66 1.04
C GLY A 131 -4.25 -7.25 2.22
N THR A 132 -4.21 -6.00 2.64
CA THR A 132 -5.07 -5.44 3.70
C THR A 132 -5.93 -4.32 3.14
N TYR A 133 -5.34 -3.45 2.36
CA TYR A 133 -5.98 -2.31 1.70
C TYR A 133 -5.94 -2.44 0.19
N LYS A 134 -6.94 -1.86 -0.46
CA LYS A 134 -7.00 -1.72 -1.92
C LYS A 134 -7.41 -0.31 -2.33
N TYR A 135 -7.00 0.08 -3.53
CA TYR A 135 -7.48 1.24 -4.24
C TYR A 135 -7.80 0.85 -5.68
N GLU A 136 -8.97 1.22 -6.14
CA GLU A 136 -9.43 0.96 -7.50
C GLU A 136 -9.96 2.26 -8.13
N LEU A 137 -9.47 2.55 -9.34
CA LEU A 137 -9.98 3.58 -10.22
C LEU A 137 -10.28 2.91 -11.57
N THR A 138 -11.45 3.16 -12.14
CA THR A 138 -11.82 2.63 -13.47
C THR A 138 -12.59 3.70 -14.24
N GLY A 139 -12.13 4.02 -15.44
CA GLY A 139 -12.78 4.93 -16.37
C GLY A 139 -12.83 6.39 -15.89
N GLY A 140 -11.92 6.82 -15.05
CA GLY A 140 -11.90 8.15 -14.44
C GLY A 140 -10.59 8.90 -14.67
N ASN A 141 -10.58 10.20 -14.38
CA ASN A 141 -9.36 10.97 -14.31
C ASN A 141 -8.70 10.78 -12.95
N TYR A 142 -7.45 10.36 -12.96
CA TYR A 142 -6.67 10.22 -11.74
C TYR A 142 -6.46 11.57 -11.05
N ASP A 143 -6.78 11.59 -9.76
CA ASP A 143 -6.53 12.72 -8.88
C ASP A 143 -5.80 12.22 -7.63
N ALA A 144 -4.56 12.66 -7.45
CA ALA A 144 -3.72 12.24 -6.33
C ALA A 144 -4.32 12.60 -4.95
N THR A 145 -5.20 13.58 -4.88
CA THR A 145 -5.87 13.98 -3.64
C THR A 145 -7.01 13.05 -3.24
N LYS A 146 -7.52 12.26 -4.19
CA LYS A 146 -8.65 11.34 -4.03
C LYS A 146 -8.23 9.88 -3.86
N VAL A 147 -6.94 9.58 -3.80
CA VAL A 147 -6.46 8.23 -3.51
C VAL A 147 -6.76 7.90 -2.07
N THR A 148 -7.64 6.94 -1.84
CA THR A 148 -8.07 6.48 -0.51
C THR A 148 -7.91 4.98 -0.38
N ALA A 149 -7.40 4.53 0.78
CA ALA A 149 -7.29 3.12 1.11
C ALA A 149 -8.65 2.56 1.53
N THR A 150 -9.04 1.43 0.97
CA THR A 150 -10.24 0.67 1.36
C THR A 150 -9.82 -0.69 1.89
N GLU A 151 -10.31 -1.10 3.07
CA GLU A 151 -10.02 -2.43 3.60
C GLU A 151 -10.63 -3.53 2.74
N ILE A 152 -9.87 -4.58 2.44
CA ILE A 152 -10.30 -5.69 1.57
C ILE A 152 -11.36 -6.55 2.26
N ASN A 153 -11.28 -6.71 3.60
CA ASN A 153 -12.15 -7.56 4.41
C ASN A 153 -13.20 -6.77 5.22
N ALA A 154 -13.51 -5.54 4.84
CA ALA A 154 -14.66 -4.85 5.39
C ALA A 154 -15.92 -5.61 4.96
N THR A 155 -16.24 -6.70 5.66
CA THR A 155 -17.56 -7.34 5.60
C THR A 155 -18.57 -6.25 5.90
N THR A 156 -19.36 -5.90 4.89
CA THR A 156 -20.45 -4.95 5.00
C THR A 156 -21.46 -5.48 6.02
N THR A 157 -21.23 -5.21 7.28
CA THR A 157 -22.28 -5.29 8.29
C THR A 157 -23.20 -4.10 8.03
N LYS A 158 -24.02 -4.23 6.99
CA LYS A 158 -25.17 -3.35 6.78
C LYS A 158 -26.10 -3.62 7.95
N LYS A 159 -25.97 -2.81 9.02
CA LYS A 159 -26.97 -2.76 10.08
C LYS A 159 -28.26 -2.29 9.44
N THR A 160 -29.15 -3.25 9.15
CA THR A 160 -30.52 -2.98 8.77
C THR A 160 -31.20 -2.42 10.02
N GLU A 161 -31.30 -1.11 10.12
CA GLU A 161 -32.27 -0.50 10.99
C GLU A 161 -33.63 -0.68 10.32
N THR A 162 -34.42 -1.57 10.88
CA THR A 162 -35.83 -1.71 10.57
C THR A 162 -36.61 -0.79 11.51
N PRO A 163 -37.65 -0.10 11.04
CA PRO A 163 -38.37 0.94 11.74
C PRO A 163 -39.15 0.47 12.99
#